data_edf19692cf5d0aac93e6b4d6fd0ce371
#
_entry.id   edf19692cf5d0aac93e6b4d6fd0ce371
#
_cell.length_a   1.000
_cell.length_b   1.000
_cell.length_c   1.000
_cell.angle_alpha   90.00
_cell.angle_beta   90.00
_cell.angle_gamma   90.00
#
_symmetry.space_group_name_H-M   'P 1'
#
loop_
_entity.id
_entity.type
_entity.pdbx_description
1 polymer ?
#
loop_
_entity_poly.entity_id
_entity_poly.type
_entity_poly.pdbx_seq_one_letter_code
_entity_poly.pdbx_strand_id
1 'polypeptide(L)'
;LVHHAKLNRWLQPGGHCDGDQDVTRVALREGEEETGLHTLRLSTSAIFDLDIHPIPQRKDFPAHDHYDVRFLVYGDPSEPIVVSEESFDVRWVALSQLEDYSKEESVLRMRTKVLHSKIS
;
A
#
# COMPACT_ATOMS: atom_id res chain seq x y z
N LEU A 1 -1.40 -4.13 -6.67
CA LEU A 1 -1.06 -4.90 -5.46
C LEU A 1 0.32 -5.53 -5.57
N VAL A 2 0.96 -5.69 -4.43
CA VAL A 2 2.27 -6.31 -4.28
C VAL A 2 2.09 -7.65 -3.56
N HIS A 3 2.64 -8.72 -4.13
CA HIS A 3 2.70 -10.02 -3.45
C HIS A 3 3.94 -10.05 -2.57
N HIS A 4 3.77 -9.70 -1.31
CA HIS A 4 4.86 -9.54 -0.35
C HIS A 4 5.51 -10.88 -0.03
N ALA A 5 6.82 -11.01 -0.27
CA ALA A 5 7.51 -12.30 -0.13
C ALA A 5 7.54 -12.80 1.32
N LYS A 6 7.81 -11.91 2.28
CA LYS A 6 7.91 -12.27 3.70
C LYS A 6 6.56 -12.65 4.31
N LEU A 7 5.50 -11.92 3.98
CA LEU A 7 4.17 -12.14 4.54
C LEU A 7 3.33 -13.12 3.70
N ASN A 8 3.74 -13.36 2.46
CA ASN A 8 3.03 -14.20 1.49
C ASN A 8 1.56 -13.79 1.34
N ARG A 9 1.33 -12.48 1.20
CA ARG A 9 0.00 -11.89 1.00
C ARG A 9 0.08 -10.78 -0.03
N TRP A 10 -1.03 -10.54 -0.71
CA TRP A 10 -1.19 -9.41 -1.61
C TRP A 10 -1.63 -8.18 -0.81
N LEU A 11 -0.82 -7.13 -0.86
CA LEU A 11 -1.03 -5.91 -0.10
C LEU A 11 -0.83 -4.68 -1.00
N GLN A 12 -1.29 -3.54 -0.53
CA GLN A 12 -0.89 -2.27 -1.11
C GLN A 12 0.61 -2.05 -0.91
N PRO A 13 1.30 -1.32 -1.81
CA PRO A 13 2.68 -0.93 -1.59
C PRO A 13 2.82 -0.07 -0.34
N GLY A 14 3.93 -0.19 0.37
CA GLY A 14 4.20 0.63 1.52
C GLY A 14 5.41 0.14 2.30
N GLY A 15 5.84 0.93 3.25
CA GLY A 15 6.98 0.61 4.10
C GLY A 15 7.06 1.51 5.32
N HIS A 16 8.11 1.34 6.10
CA HIS A 16 8.32 2.08 7.33
C HIS A 16 8.83 3.50 7.04
N CYS A 17 8.43 4.44 7.88
CA CYS A 17 8.86 5.84 7.75
C CYS A 17 10.34 6.05 8.11
N ASP A 18 10.91 5.21 8.96
CA ASP A 18 12.31 5.23 9.36
C ASP A 18 12.78 6.62 9.86
N GLY A 19 11.90 7.27 10.66
CA GLY A 19 12.19 8.60 11.21
C GLY A 19 11.81 9.77 10.30
N ASP A 20 11.37 9.53 9.07
CA ASP A 20 10.90 10.58 8.19
C ASP A 20 9.47 10.98 8.58
N GLN A 21 9.30 12.26 8.92
CA GLN A 21 7.99 12.79 9.35
C GLN A 21 7.07 13.15 8.17
N ASP A 22 7.60 13.23 6.95
CA ASP A 22 6.79 13.48 5.76
C ASP A 22 6.26 12.17 5.21
N VAL A 23 5.10 11.76 5.72
CA VAL A 23 4.48 10.48 5.37
C VAL A 23 4.05 10.40 3.89
N THR A 24 3.74 11.53 3.25
CA THR A 24 3.41 11.54 1.82
C THR A 24 4.64 11.21 0.97
N ARG A 25 5.80 11.76 1.33
CA ARG A 25 7.06 11.46 0.65
C ARG A 25 7.44 9.99 0.83
N VAL A 26 7.25 9.45 2.03
CA VAL A 26 7.49 8.02 2.31
C VAL A 26 6.59 7.15 1.44
N ALA A 27 5.30 7.47 1.33
CA ALA A 27 4.36 6.71 0.52
C ALA A 27 4.77 6.66 -0.96
N LEU A 28 5.18 7.80 -1.52
CA LEU A 28 5.63 7.87 -2.92
C LEU A 28 6.94 7.11 -3.12
N ARG A 29 7.90 7.27 -2.21
CA ARG A 29 9.17 6.56 -2.28
C ARG A 29 8.98 5.04 -2.24
N GLU A 30 8.22 4.55 -1.28
CA GLU A 30 7.95 3.12 -1.14
C GLU A 30 7.17 2.58 -2.33
N GLY A 31 6.19 3.34 -2.83
CA GLY A 31 5.46 2.98 -4.03
C GLY A 31 6.39 2.82 -5.23
N GLU A 32 7.31 3.77 -5.44
CA GLU A 32 8.29 3.68 -6.51
C GLU A 32 9.23 2.50 -6.34
N GLU A 33 9.77 2.31 -5.15
CA GLU A 33 10.71 1.20 -4.87
C GLU A 33 10.08 -0.17 -5.09
N GLU A 34 8.81 -0.34 -4.69
CA GLU A 34 8.15 -1.64 -4.77
C GLU A 34 7.54 -1.95 -6.13
N THR A 35 7.21 -0.95 -6.91
CA THR A 35 6.56 -1.14 -8.21
C THR A 35 7.44 -0.82 -9.41
N GLY A 36 8.50 -0.04 -9.20
CA GLY A 36 9.33 0.46 -10.29
C GLY A 36 8.69 1.59 -11.09
N LEU A 37 7.54 2.09 -10.66
CA LEU A 37 6.85 3.19 -11.34
C LEU A 37 7.45 4.52 -10.91
N HIS A 38 7.96 5.32 -11.86
CA HIS A 38 8.68 6.56 -11.58
C HIS A 38 7.81 7.82 -11.69
N THR A 39 6.59 7.67 -12.18
CA THR A 39 5.68 8.81 -12.42
C THR A 39 4.49 8.84 -11.48
N LEU A 40 4.61 8.18 -10.31
CA LEU A 40 3.58 8.18 -9.30
C LEU A 40 3.33 9.60 -8.77
N ARG A 41 2.06 9.94 -8.57
CA ARG A 41 1.66 11.24 -8.01
C ARG A 41 0.50 11.08 -7.06
N LEU A 42 0.49 11.89 -6.01
CA LEU A 42 -0.62 11.91 -5.06
C LEU A 42 -1.88 12.49 -5.72
N SER A 43 -3.03 11.89 -5.42
CA SER A 43 -4.32 12.50 -5.72
C SER A 43 -4.52 13.77 -4.91
N THR A 44 -4.18 13.70 -3.63
CA THR A 44 -4.21 14.80 -2.68
C THR A 44 -3.24 14.48 -1.55
N SER A 45 -2.80 15.50 -0.81
CA SER A 45 -1.97 15.30 0.38
C SER A 45 -2.77 14.80 1.60
N ALA A 46 -4.10 14.74 1.49
CA ALA A 46 -4.94 14.25 2.58
C ALA A 46 -4.83 12.73 2.73
N ILE A 47 -4.93 12.26 3.96
CA ILE A 47 -4.97 10.83 4.25
C ILE A 47 -6.23 10.22 3.63
N PHE A 48 -6.04 9.16 2.85
CA PHE A 48 -7.13 8.44 2.21
C PHE A 48 -7.76 7.41 3.14
N ASP A 49 -6.92 6.68 3.88
CA ASP A 49 -7.36 5.65 4.81
C ASP A 49 -6.36 5.51 5.94
N LEU A 50 -6.84 5.11 7.10
CA LEU A 50 -6.01 4.81 8.26
C LEU A 50 -6.43 3.44 8.80
N ASP A 51 -5.47 2.52 8.88
CA ASP A 51 -5.68 1.22 9.48
C ASP A 51 -4.82 1.09 10.72
N ILE A 52 -5.42 0.65 11.82
CA ILE A 52 -4.73 0.48 13.09
C ILE A 52 -4.89 -0.97 13.50
N HIS A 53 -3.78 -1.67 13.70
CA HIS A 53 -3.84 -3.06 14.13
C HIS A 53 -2.78 -3.36 15.18
N PRO A 54 -3.08 -4.26 16.13
CA PRO A 54 -2.13 -4.60 17.18
C PRO A 54 -1.04 -5.52 16.64
N ILE A 55 0.18 -5.24 17.10
CA ILE A 55 1.33 -6.13 16.88
C ILE A 55 1.64 -6.80 18.19
N PRO A 56 1.63 -8.14 18.26
CA PRO A 56 1.93 -8.84 19.50
C PRO A 56 3.40 -8.67 19.90
N GLN A 57 3.67 -8.83 21.18
CA GLN A 57 5.01 -8.79 21.71
C GLN A 57 5.87 -9.88 21.05
N ARG A 58 7.08 -9.49 20.67
CA ARG A 58 8.13 -10.38 20.16
C ARG A 58 9.38 -10.21 21.03
N LYS A 59 10.41 -11.06 20.84
CA LYS A 59 11.62 -11.13 21.67
C LYS A 59 12.14 -9.78 22.14
N ASP A 60 12.31 -8.83 21.20
CA ASP A 60 12.94 -7.54 21.45
C ASP A 60 11.98 -6.35 21.31
N PHE A 61 10.71 -6.62 21.04
CA PHE A 61 9.74 -5.57 20.78
C PHE A 61 8.49 -5.79 21.66
N PRO A 62 8.10 -4.79 22.46
CA PRO A 62 6.86 -4.88 23.22
C PRO A 62 5.64 -4.87 22.30
N ALA A 63 4.52 -5.34 22.79
CA ALA A 63 3.26 -5.23 22.09
C ALA A 63 2.96 -3.75 21.83
N HIS A 64 2.47 -3.43 20.64
CA HIS A 64 2.14 -2.06 20.26
C HIS A 64 1.10 -2.05 19.15
N ASP A 65 0.53 -0.88 18.89
CA ASP A 65 -0.35 -0.67 17.75
C ASP A 65 0.44 -0.17 16.55
N HIS A 66 0.16 -0.76 15.39
CA HIS A 66 0.73 -0.35 14.11
C HIS A 66 -0.29 0.50 13.37
N TYR A 67 0.15 1.67 12.90
CA TYR A 67 -0.68 2.63 12.17
C TYR A 67 -0.27 2.64 10.72
N ASP A 68 -1.15 2.17 9.84
CA ASP A 68 -0.96 2.26 8.39
C ASP A 68 -1.65 3.51 7.88
N VAL A 69 -0.85 4.51 7.53
CA VAL A 69 -1.35 5.75 6.93
C VAL A 69 -1.32 5.58 5.41
N ARG A 70 -2.49 5.66 4.78
CA ARG A 70 -2.65 5.35 3.36
C ARG A 70 -3.03 6.59 2.56
N PHE A 71 -2.42 6.71 1.39
CA PHE A 71 -2.69 7.79 0.45
C PHE A 71 -3.16 7.24 -0.87
N LEU A 72 -4.02 7.98 -1.56
CA LEU A 72 -4.43 7.65 -2.92
C LEU A 72 -3.41 8.24 -3.89
N VAL A 73 -2.83 7.36 -4.71
CA VAL A 73 -1.76 7.70 -5.64
C VAL A 73 -2.16 7.25 -7.03
N TYR A 74 -1.89 8.10 -8.03
CA TYR A 74 -2.09 7.74 -9.43
C TYR A 74 -0.80 7.23 -10.03
N GLY A 75 -0.91 6.18 -10.85
CA GLY A 75 0.19 5.64 -11.64
C GLY A 75 -0.24 5.49 -13.09
N ASP A 76 0.74 5.34 -13.98
CA ASP A 76 0.51 5.12 -15.39
C ASP A 76 0.59 3.62 -15.70
N PRO A 77 -0.52 2.97 -16.10
CA PRO A 77 -0.49 1.53 -16.39
C PRO A 77 0.35 1.16 -17.61
N SER A 78 0.72 2.12 -18.46
CA SER A 78 1.62 1.86 -19.58
C SER A 78 3.10 1.87 -19.18
N GLU A 79 3.42 2.41 -18.00
CA GLU A 79 4.78 2.37 -17.47
C GLU A 79 5.11 0.94 -17.00
N PRO A 80 6.30 0.39 -17.33
CA PRO A 80 6.64 -0.97 -16.96
C PRO A 80 6.81 -1.12 -15.44
N ILE A 81 6.22 -2.17 -14.88
CA ILE A 81 6.43 -2.56 -13.49
C ILE A 81 7.77 -3.27 -13.39
N VAL A 82 8.54 -2.96 -12.33
CA VAL A 82 9.76 -3.68 -11.98
C VAL A 82 9.58 -4.23 -10.57
N VAL A 83 9.54 -5.56 -10.45
CA VAL A 83 9.34 -6.23 -9.17
C VAL A 83 10.64 -6.17 -8.36
N SER A 84 10.54 -5.68 -7.11
CA SER A 84 11.70 -5.63 -6.21
C SER A 84 12.02 -7.01 -5.63
N GLU A 85 13.22 -7.15 -5.03
CA GLU A 85 13.64 -8.40 -4.40
C GLU A 85 12.79 -8.79 -3.19
N GLU A 86 12.09 -7.85 -2.59
CA GLU A 86 11.24 -8.06 -1.42
C GLU A 86 9.86 -8.63 -1.76
N SER A 87 9.55 -8.76 -3.06
CA SER A 87 8.24 -9.18 -3.52
C SER A 87 8.33 -10.34 -4.50
N PHE A 88 7.31 -11.20 -4.49
CA PHE A 88 7.19 -12.26 -5.49
C PHE A 88 6.63 -11.72 -6.80
N ASP A 89 5.73 -10.75 -6.74
CA ASP A 89 5.08 -10.20 -7.91
C ASP A 89 4.45 -8.84 -7.58
N VAL A 90 4.15 -8.06 -8.62
CA VAL A 90 3.42 -6.79 -8.53
C VAL A 90 2.48 -6.72 -9.72
N ARG A 91 1.21 -6.40 -9.45
CA ARG A 91 0.18 -6.38 -10.50
C ARG A 91 -0.75 -5.20 -10.39
N TRP A 92 -1.16 -4.69 -11.54
CA TRP A 92 -2.38 -3.92 -11.64
C TRP A 92 -3.56 -4.87 -11.50
N VAL A 93 -4.48 -4.56 -10.61
CA VAL A 93 -5.65 -5.39 -10.32
C VAL A 93 -6.90 -4.54 -10.49
N ALA A 94 -7.84 -5.01 -11.30
CA ALA A 94 -9.14 -4.36 -11.41
C ALA A 94 -9.85 -4.36 -10.06
N LEU A 95 -10.52 -3.27 -9.71
CA LEU A 95 -11.23 -3.19 -8.43
C LEU A 95 -12.27 -4.31 -8.28
N SER A 96 -12.90 -4.71 -9.37
CA SER A 96 -13.87 -5.81 -9.38
C SER A 96 -13.26 -7.18 -9.10
N GLN A 97 -11.93 -7.31 -9.22
CA GLN A 97 -11.22 -8.57 -9.01
C GLN A 97 -10.38 -8.57 -7.73
N LEU A 98 -10.50 -7.54 -6.92
CA LEU A 98 -9.68 -7.39 -5.72
C LEU A 98 -9.80 -8.58 -4.76
N GLU A 99 -10.99 -9.15 -4.63
CA GLU A 99 -11.25 -10.28 -3.74
C GLU A 99 -10.56 -11.57 -4.18
N ASP A 100 -10.15 -11.67 -5.43
CA ASP A 100 -9.38 -12.81 -5.93
C ASP A 100 -7.94 -12.79 -5.37
N TYR A 101 -7.48 -11.63 -4.90
CA TYR A 101 -6.12 -11.44 -4.38
C TYR A 101 -6.09 -11.28 -2.87
N SER A 102 -7.07 -10.62 -2.28
CA SER A 102 -7.12 -10.36 -0.85
C SER A 102 -8.56 -10.32 -0.36
N LYS A 103 -8.80 -10.96 0.78
CA LYS A 103 -10.09 -10.89 1.48
C LYS A 103 -9.99 -10.07 2.77
N GLU A 104 -8.86 -9.41 2.98
CA GLU A 104 -8.68 -8.56 4.17
C GLU A 104 -9.58 -7.33 4.09
N GLU A 105 -10.32 -7.09 5.16
CA GLU A 105 -11.25 -5.97 5.24
C GLU A 105 -10.56 -4.64 5.00
N SER A 106 -9.34 -4.46 5.53
CA SER A 106 -8.60 -3.21 5.39
C SER A 106 -8.25 -2.90 3.94
N VAL A 107 -8.06 -3.92 3.09
CA VAL A 107 -7.81 -3.76 1.66
C VAL A 107 -9.13 -3.47 0.92
N LEU A 108 -10.16 -4.27 1.19
CA LEU A 108 -11.47 -4.12 0.54
C LEU A 108 -12.13 -2.79 0.91
N ARG A 109 -11.91 -2.27 2.10
CA ARG A 109 -12.40 -0.97 2.53
C ARG A 109 -11.90 0.16 1.64
N MET A 110 -10.65 0.08 1.17
CA MET A 110 -10.10 1.08 0.26
C MET A 110 -10.87 1.10 -1.07
N ARG A 111 -11.26 -0.07 -1.60
CA ARG A 111 -12.11 -0.13 -2.79
C ARG A 111 -13.43 0.61 -2.57
N THR A 112 -14.06 0.37 -1.44
CA THR A 112 -15.32 1.03 -1.10
C THR A 112 -15.15 2.55 -1.06
N LYS A 113 -14.07 3.04 -0.46
CA LYS A 113 -13.77 4.47 -0.40
C LYS A 113 -13.56 5.09 -1.79
N VAL A 114 -12.84 4.41 -2.68
CA VAL A 114 -12.64 4.89 -4.04
C VAL A 114 -13.97 5.01 -4.78
N LEU A 115 -14.81 3.99 -4.69
CA LEU A 115 -16.11 3.97 -5.38
C LEU A 115 -17.07 5.03 -4.84
N HIS A 116 -17.04 5.29 -3.54
CA HIS A 116 -17.91 6.30 -2.91
C HIS A 116 -17.41 7.72 -3.03
N SER A 117 -16.13 7.93 -3.24
CA SER A 117 -15.53 9.26 -3.32
C SER A 117 -15.73 9.94 -4.68
N LYS A 118 -16.24 9.23 -5.68
CA LYS A 118 -16.40 9.68 -7.06
C LYS A 118 -15.08 10.18 -7.68
N ILE A 119 -13.97 9.63 -7.23
CA ILE A 119 -12.67 9.91 -7.84
C ILE A 119 -12.63 9.18 -9.17
N SER A 120 -12.50 9.95 -10.21
CA SER A 120 -12.41 9.43 -11.59
C SER A 120 -10.97 9.40 -12.06
#